data_7f81291377563bf7a0bd32ae0913c904
#
_entry.id   7f81291377563bf7a0bd32ae0913c904
#
_cell.length_a   1.000
_cell.length_b   1.000
_cell.length_c   1.000
_cell.angle_alpha   90.00
_cell.angle_beta   90.00
_cell.angle_gamma   90.00
#
_symmetry.space_group_name_H-M   'P 1'
#
loop_
_entity.id
_entity.type
_entity.pdbx_description
1 polymer ?
#
loop_
_entity_poly.entity_id
_entity_poly.type
_entity_poly.pdbx_seq_one_letter_code
_entity_poly.pdbx_strand_id
1 'polypeptide(L)'
;LREARRRSGRKGHLTVKLRDLGGLVRVAGDLAIKEGSSTTTLRHVLDAKKIARSVEDQMADEYIRRTRDYDLTIVEGTLVGHVNGLAVVGNDGGSVLPIAAEVTPAQGAGSVVATGGLKEIAQESIKNVSALIKKFSGADVRKMDIHVQFVGTYNVDGDSASVTMATAVISALEDIPVRQDVAMTGSLSVRGDVLPIGGVTYKIEAAAKAGIKTVIIPQSNLNDVLIEDQY
;
A
#
# COMPACT_ATOMS: atom_id res chain seq x y z
N LEU A 1 9.77 7.10 22.11
CA LEU A 1 10.09 5.67 21.92
C LEU A 1 9.08 4.99 21.01
N ARG A 2 7.75 5.20 21.18
CA ARG A 2 6.71 4.63 20.29
C ARG A 2 6.96 5.00 18.83
N GLU A 3 7.20 6.28 18.53
CA GLU A 3 7.48 6.75 17.18
C GLU A 3 8.77 6.13 16.58
N ALA A 4 9.81 5.94 17.40
CA ALA A 4 11.03 5.29 16.96
C ALA A 4 10.79 3.80 16.60
N ARG A 5 9.90 3.12 17.32
CA ARG A 5 9.45 1.76 16.99
C ARG A 5 8.60 1.74 15.71
N ARG A 6 7.62 2.65 15.59
CA ARG A 6 6.76 2.77 14.41
C ARG A 6 7.59 2.97 13.14
N ARG A 7 8.57 3.88 13.18
CA ARG A 7 9.48 4.16 12.06
C ARG A 7 10.45 3.02 11.75
N SER A 8 10.66 2.07 12.66
CA SER A 8 11.47 0.88 12.35
C SER A 8 10.74 -0.12 11.45
N GLY A 9 9.39 -0.11 11.48
CA GLY A 9 8.55 -1.06 10.75
C GLY A 9 8.67 -2.51 11.20
N ARG A 10 9.33 -2.76 12.35
CA ARG A 10 9.55 -4.11 12.90
C ARG A 10 9.36 -4.15 14.40
N LYS A 11 8.65 -5.16 14.89
CA LYS A 11 8.47 -5.40 16.33
C LYS A 11 9.82 -5.56 17.03
N GLY A 12 9.99 -4.89 18.18
CA GLY A 12 11.19 -4.99 18.99
C GLY A 12 12.40 -4.20 18.48
N HIS A 13 12.28 -3.50 17.36
CA HIS A 13 13.35 -2.69 16.79
C HIS A 13 13.07 -1.18 16.95
N LEU A 14 14.13 -0.39 16.85
CA LEU A 14 14.08 1.07 16.78
C LEU A 14 14.62 1.51 15.42
N THR A 15 14.10 2.64 14.94
CA THR A 15 14.61 3.22 13.68
C THR A 15 16.08 3.62 13.82
N VAL A 16 16.84 3.38 12.76
CA VAL A 16 18.21 3.89 12.60
C VAL A 16 18.25 5.26 11.92
N LYS A 17 17.10 5.79 11.51
CA LYS A 17 16.97 7.15 10.93
C LYS A 17 17.05 8.21 12.04
N LEU A 18 18.22 8.31 12.68
CA LEU A 18 18.41 9.17 13.86
C LEU A 18 18.25 10.64 13.56
N ARG A 19 18.54 11.09 12.33
CA ARG A 19 18.35 12.49 11.92
C ARG A 19 16.88 12.89 11.96
N ASP A 20 16.00 12.06 11.44
CA ASP A 20 14.55 12.32 11.38
C ASP A 20 13.95 12.30 12.80
N LEU A 21 14.38 11.34 13.61
CA LEU A 21 13.96 11.26 15.00
C LEU A 21 14.46 12.45 15.83
N GLY A 22 15.71 12.86 15.62
CA GLY A 22 16.30 14.04 16.26
C GLY A 22 15.60 15.34 15.85
N GLY A 23 15.18 15.46 14.58
CA GLY A 23 14.36 16.56 14.09
C GLY A 23 13.04 16.67 14.82
N LEU A 24 12.33 15.54 14.97
CA LEU A 24 11.09 15.48 15.73
C LEU A 24 11.26 15.91 17.20
N VAL A 25 12.30 15.41 17.87
CA VAL A 25 12.58 15.76 19.27
C VAL A 25 12.89 17.25 19.42
N ARG A 26 13.64 17.82 18.49
CA ARG A 26 13.99 19.26 18.50
C ARG A 26 12.74 20.12 18.33
N VAL A 27 11.91 19.85 17.34
CA VAL A 27 10.66 20.60 17.12
C VAL A 27 9.72 20.47 18.32
N ALA A 28 9.64 19.30 18.96
CA ALA A 28 8.86 19.13 20.19
C ALA A 28 9.38 19.97 21.36
N GLY A 29 10.71 20.10 21.48
CA GLY A 29 11.35 20.99 22.44
C GLY A 29 11.05 22.47 22.17
N ASP A 30 11.14 22.90 20.92
CA ASP A 30 10.83 24.27 20.51
C ASP A 30 9.36 24.65 20.78
N LEU A 31 8.43 23.72 20.56
CA LEU A 31 7.03 23.91 20.93
C LEU A 31 6.83 24.06 22.44
N ALA A 32 7.50 23.24 23.24
CA ALA A 32 7.44 23.35 24.70
C ALA A 32 7.98 24.73 25.19
N ILE A 33 9.10 25.19 24.65
CA ILE A 33 9.66 26.50 24.96
C ILE A 33 8.67 27.62 24.59
N LYS A 34 8.07 27.53 23.39
CA LYS A 34 7.09 28.53 22.90
C LYS A 34 5.86 28.61 23.81
N GLU A 35 5.44 27.51 24.41
CA GLU A 35 4.32 27.46 25.36
C GLU A 35 4.75 27.81 26.81
N GLY A 36 6.02 28.13 27.06
CA GLY A 36 6.54 28.41 28.39
C GLY A 36 6.64 27.20 29.30
N SER A 37 6.59 25.99 28.73
CA SER A 37 6.70 24.75 29.48
C SER A 37 8.18 24.41 29.76
N SER A 38 8.48 24.02 31.00
CA SER A 38 9.81 23.56 31.40
C SER A 38 10.13 22.13 30.92
N THR A 39 9.14 21.38 30.40
CA THR A 39 9.30 20.01 29.99
C THR A 39 8.54 19.72 28.68
N THR A 40 9.12 18.86 27.85
CA THR A 40 8.45 18.38 26.63
C THR A 40 7.45 17.29 26.98
N THR A 41 6.18 17.52 26.70
CA THR A 41 5.07 16.59 26.94
C THR A 41 4.76 15.72 25.71
N LEU A 42 3.92 14.69 25.88
CA LEU A 42 3.41 13.89 24.75
C LEU A 42 2.69 14.75 23.71
N ARG A 43 1.92 15.75 24.12
CA ARG A 43 1.23 16.68 23.23
C ARG A 43 2.23 17.41 22.30
N HIS A 44 3.32 17.95 22.86
CA HIS A 44 4.36 18.60 22.07
C HIS A 44 4.97 17.66 21.02
N VAL A 45 5.17 16.38 21.35
CA VAL A 45 5.66 15.36 20.41
C VAL A 45 4.64 15.08 19.29
N LEU A 46 3.35 14.96 19.62
CA LEU A 46 2.30 14.73 18.63
C LEU A 46 2.12 15.92 17.68
N ASP A 47 2.21 17.15 18.20
CA ASP A 47 2.13 18.35 17.37
C ASP A 47 3.41 18.54 16.52
N ALA A 48 4.58 18.26 17.09
CA ALA A 48 5.82 18.23 16.34
C ALA A 48 5.80 17.24 15.17
N LYS A 49 5.12 16.10 15.31
CA LYS A 49 4.94 15.11 14.25
C LYS A 49 4.23 15.65 13.02
N LYS A 50 3.30 16.61 13.21
CA LYS A 50 2.59 17.28 12.11
C LYS A 50 3.46 18.33 11.40
N ILE A 51 4.43 18.92 12.11
CA ILE A 51 5.26 20.03 11.64
C ILE A 51 6.60 19.53 11.07
N ALA A 52 7.26 18.59 11.78
CA ALA A 52 8.58 18.06 11.42
C ALA A 52 8.47 16.98 10.33
N ARG A 53 7.96 17.36 9.16
CA ARG A 53 7.81 16.48 8.01
C ARG A 53 8.88 16.75 6.96
N SER A 54 9.40 15.69 6.35
CA SER A 54 10.30 15.81 5.21
C SER A 54 9.58 16.40 3.99
N VAL A 55 10.31 16.90 3.02
CA VAL A 55 9.74 17.39 1.75
C VAL A 55 9.07 16.25 1.01
N GLU A 56 9.68 15.06 1.04
CA GLU A 56 9.17 13.83 0.44
C GLU A 56 7.82 13.44 1.04
N ASP A 57 7.67 13.54 2.37
CA ASP A 57 6.40 13.26 3.05
C ASP A 57 5.32 14.29 2.71
N GLN A 58 5.69 15.56 2.56
CA GLN A 58 4.76 16.61 2.14
C GLN A 58 4.30 16.39 0.69
N MET A 59 5.20 16.00 -0.21
CA MET A 59 4.86 15.64 -1.59
C MET A 59 3.95 14.40 -1.64
N ALA A 60 4.23 13.40 -0.79
CA ALA A 60 3.39 12.21 -0.67
C ALA A 60 1.97 12.56 -0.20
N ASP A 61 1.82 13.44 0.79
CA ASP A 61 0.51 13.90 1.26
C ASP A 61 -0.27 14.67 0.19
N GLU A 62 0.41 15.53 -0.56
CA GLU A 62 -0.23 16.25 -1.67
C GLU A 62 -0.72 15.28 -2.74
N TYR A 63 0.07 14.24 -3.03
CA TYR A 63 -0.33 13.18 -3.95
C TYR A 63 -1.55 12.41 -3.43
N ILE A 64 -1.53 11.99 -2.16
CA ILE A 64 -2.66 11.28 -1.52
C ILE A 64 -3.92 12.15 -1.53
N ARG A 65 -3.77 13.45 -1.23
CA ARG A 65 -4.88 14.41 -1.25
C ARG A 65 -5.50 14.50 -2.65
N ARG A 66 -4.69 14.67 -3.69
CA ARG A 66 -5.17 14.72 -5.08
C ARG A 66 -5.89 13.44 -5.50
N THR A 67 -5.33 12.27 -5.16
CA THR A 67 -5.96 10.98 -5.47
C THR A 67 -7.34 10.84 -4.82
N ARG A 68 -7.49 11.34 -3.60
CA ARG A 68 -8.76 11.37 -2.88
C ARG A 68 -9.73 12.40 -3.47
N ASP A 69 -9.24 13.60 -3.81
CA ASP A 69 -10.06 14.69 -4.36
C ASP A 69 -10.66 14.34 -5.74
N TYR A 70 -10.06 13.38 -6.45
CA TYR A 70 -10.58 12.84 -7.73
C TYR A 70 -11.42 11.56 -7.56
N ASP A 71 -11.77 11.16 -6.33
CA ASP A 71 -12.56 9.94 -6.03
C ASP A 71 -12.04 8.66 -6.71
N LEU A 72 -10.71 8.56 -6.86
CA LEU A 72 -10.09 7.39 -7.49
C LEU A 72 -10.11 6.13 -6.62
N THR A 73 -10.48 6.26 -5.34
CA THR A 73 -10.57 5.14 -4.39
C THR A 73 -12.03 4.87 -4.06
N ILE A 74 -12.54 3.74 -4.50
CA ILE A 74 -13.89 3.28 -4.18
C ILE A 74 -13.80 2.46 -2.90
N VAL A 75 -14.59 2.80 -1.88
CA VAL A 75 -14.56 2.15 -0.55
C VAL A 75 -15.89 1.53 -0.14
N GLU A 76 -16.87 1.50 -1.05
CA GLU A 76 -18.19 0.95 -0.81
C GLU A 76 -18.65 0.08 -2.00
N GLY A 77 -19.56 -0.86 -1.73
CA GLY A 77 -20.10 -1.75 -2.74
C GLY A 77 -19.15 -2.88 -3.15
N THR A 78 -19.42 -3.43 -4.32
CA THR A 78 -18.65 -4.54 -4.91
C THR A 78 -18.43 -4.28 -6.39
N LEU A 79 -17.23 -4.61 -6.91
CA LEU A 79 -16.88 -4.49 -8.31
C LEU A 79 -16.13 -5.73 -8.80
N VAL A 80 -16.37 -6.11 -10.04
CA VAL A 80 -15.60 -7.14 -10.73
C VAL A 80 -14.31 -6.54 -11.28
N GLY A 81 -13.22 -7.29 -11.17
CA GLY A 81 -11.92 -6.86 -11.69
C GLY A 81 -11.28 -5.66 -10.98
N HIS A 82 -11.84 -5.18 -9.88
CA HIS A 82 -11.32 -4.01 -9.15
C HIS A 82 -11.03 -4.37 -7.69
N VAL A 83 -9.80 -4.09 -7.24
CA VAL A 83 -9.33 -4.43 -5.89
C VAL A 83 -8.49 -3.28 -5.33
N ASN A 84 -8.75 -2.89 -4.10
CA ASN A 84 -7.94 -1.90 -3.39
C ASN A 84 -6.66 -2.54 -2.87
N GLY A 85 -5.53 -2.17 -3.43
CA GLY A 85 -4.19 -2.48 -2.93
C GLY A 85 -3.65 -1.39 -2.00
N LEU A 86 -2.45 -1.61 -1.48
CA LEU A 86 -1.78 -0.69 -0.57
C LEU A 86 -0.32 -0.51 -0.98
N ALA A 87 0.14 0.73 -1.03
CA ALA A 87 1.52 1.10 -1.34
C ALA A 87 2.16 1.93 -0.22
N VAL A 88 3.49 1.92 -0.16
CA VAL A 88 4.27 2.88 0.62
C VAL A 88 4.60 4.07 -0.29
N VAL A 89 4.43 5.28 0.23
CA VAL A 89 4.74 6.53 -0.46
C VAL A 89 5.68 7.34 0.42
N GLY A 90 6.77 7.82 -0.14
CA GLY A 90 7.81 8.51 0.65
C GLY A 90 8.49 7.60 1.67
N ASN A 91 8.91 8.18 2.78
CA ASN A 91 9.64 7.45 3.83
C ASN A 91 8.74 6.84 4.91
N ASP A 92 7.63 7.51 5.23
CA ASP A 92 6.78 7.21 6.40
C ASP A 92 5.28 7.30 6.06
N GLY A 93 4.92 7.26 4.77
CA GLY A 93 3.55 7.35 4.28
C GLY A 93 3.05 6.07 3.63
N GLY A 94 1.74 5.88 3.64
CA GLY A 94 1.04 4.85 2.87
C GLY A 94 -0.02 5.48 1.97
N SER A 95 -0.45 4.75 0.96
CA SER A 95 -1.57 5.12 0.09
C SER A 95 -2.39 3.89 -0.27
N VAL A 96 -3.68 4.09 -0.50
CA VAL A 96 -4.50 3.09 -1.20
C VAL A 96 -4.12 3.12 -2.67
N LEU A 97 -3.98 1.94 -3.26
CA LEU A 97 -3.54 1.70 -4.62
C LEU A 97 -4.61 0.85 -5.33
N PRO A 98 -5.63 1.47 -5.93
CA PRO A 98 -6.63 0.71 -6.67
C PRO A 98 -6.00 0.04 -7.90
N ILE A 99 -6.34 -1.23 -8.10
CA ILE A 99 -5.90 -2.02 -9.25
C ILE A 99 -7.15 -2.51 -9.97
N ALA A 100 -7.23 -2.20 -11.25
CA ALA A 100 -8.26 -2.70 -12.14
C ALA A 100 -7.68 -3.75 -13.09
N ALA A 101 -8.42 -4.82 -13.33
CA ALA A 101 -8.08 -5.85 -14.30
C ALA A 101 -9.26 -6.10 -15.24
N GLU A 102 -8.95 -6.35 -16.50
CA GLU A 102 -9.89 -6.75 -17.54
C GLU A 102 -9.33 -7.95 -18.29
N VAL A 103 -10.18 -8.90 -18.60
CA VAL A 103 -9.81 -10.12 -19.33
C VAL A 103 -10.71 -10.27 -20.53
N THR A 104 -10.09 -10.32 -21.72
CA THR A 104 -10.83 -10.44 -22.98
C THR A 104 -10.29 -11.61 -23.82
N PRO A 105 -11.10 -12.20 -24.72
CA PRO A 105 -10.61 -13.21 -25.66
C PRO A 105 -9.53 -12.63 -26.58
N ALA A 106 -8.39 -13.31 -26.69
CA ALA A 106 -7.32 -12.91 -27.60
C ALA A 106 -7.64 -13.29 -29.06
N GLN A 107 -7.30 -12.44 -30.00
CA GLN A 107 -7.42 -12.74 -31.44
C GLN A 107 -6.25 -13.60 -31.98
N GLY A 108 -5.26 -13.90 -31.13
CA GLY A 108 -4.06 -14.67 -31.44
C GLY A 108 -3.46 -15.29 -30.18
N ALA A 109 -2.15 -15.18 -30.02
CA ALA A 109 -1.49 -15.53 -28.77
C ALA A 109 -1.85 -14.49 -27.70
N GLY A 110 -2.43 -14.94 -26.59
CA GLY A 110 -2.82 -14.08 -25.49
C GLY A 110 -1.63 -13.31 -24.88
N SER A 111 -1.91 -12.13 -24.41
CA SER A 111 -0.94 -11.20 -23.85
C SER A 111 -1.30 -10.77 -22.43
N VAL A 112 -0.29 -10.34 -21.67
CA VAL A 112 -0.50 -9.70 -20.37
C VAL A 112 0.13 -8.33 -20.41
N VAL A 113 -0.72 -7.31 -20.30
CA VAL A 113 -0.33 -5.91 -20.39
C VAL A 113 -0.63 -5.23 -19.04
N ALA A 114 0.36 -4.57 -18.49
CA ALA A 114 0.15 -3.75 -17.29
C ALA A 114 0.55 -2.30 -17.54
N THR A 115 -0.29 -1.41 -17.03
CA THR A 115 -0.18 0.04 -17.17
C THR A 115 -0.23 0.73 -15.80
N GLY A 116 0.19 2.01 -15.73
CA GLY A 116 0.16 2.78 -14.48
C GLY A 116 1.55 3.12 -13.93
N GLY A 117 2.57 3.25 -14.80
CA GLY A 117 3.91 3.71 -14.39
C GLY A 117 4.71 2.69 -13.58
N LEU A 118 4.59 1.40 -13.92
CA LEU A 118 5.25 0.30 -13.23
C LEU A 118 6.74 0.24 -13.54
N LYS A 119 7.55 0.11 -12.51
CA LYS A 119 8.98 -0.18 -12.61
C LYS A 119 9.24 -1.69 -12.74
N GLU A 120 10.51 -2.07 -12.90
CA GLU A 120 10.94 -3.43 -13.25
C GLU A 120 10.40 -4.52 -12.31
N ILE A 121 10.51 -4.34 -11.00
CA ILE A 121 10.06 -5.35 -10.01
C ILE A 121 8.55 -5.57 -10.10
N ALA A 122 7.77 -4.50 -10.26
CA ALA A 122 6.33 -4.62 -10.43
C ALA A 122 5.95 -5.31 -11.75
N GLN A 123 6.70 -5.07 -12.83
CA GLN A 123 6.52 -5.76 -14.11
C GLN A 123 6.87 -7.25 -14.03
N GLU A 124 7.91 -7.62 -13.29
CA GLU A 124 8.25 -9.03 -13.04
C GLU A 124 7.16 -9.74 -12.23
N SER A 125 6.59 -9.06 -11.25
CA SER A 125 5.48 -9.59 -10.45
C SER A 125 4.28 -10.00 -11.30
N ILE A 126 3.99 -9.27 -12.38
CA ILE A 126 2.90 -9.60 -13.31
C ILE A 126 3.14 -10.93 -14.03
N LYS A 127 4.38 -11.23 -14.41
CA LYS A 127 4.74 -12.51 -15.02
C LYS A 127 4.50 -13.66 -14.04
N ASN A 128 4.86 -13.47 -12.77
CA ASN A 128 4.61 -14.45 -11.72
C ASN A 128 3.12 -14.67 -11.49
N VAL A 129 2.34 -13.59 -11.38
CA VAL A 129 0.88 -13.64 -11.25
C VAL A 129 0.25 -14.37 -12.43
N SER A 130 0.66 -14.08 -13.65
CA SER A 130 0.15 -14.75 -14.86
C SER A 130 0.41 -16.26 -14.84
N ALA A 131 1.60 -16.68 -14.41
CA ALA A 131 1.95 -18.09 -14.25
C ALA A 131 1.08 -18.79 -13.20
N LEU A 132 0.79 -18.09 -12.08
CA LEU A 132 -0.06 -18.61 -11.01
C LEU A 132 -1.52 -18.73 -11.46
N ILE A 133 -2.06 -17.74 -12.14
CA ILE A 133 -3.43 -17.78 -12.69
C ILE A 133 -3.60 -18.98 -13.60
N LYS A 134 -2.67 -19.21 -14.52
CA LYS A 134 -2.65 -20.40 -15.38
C LYS A 134 -2.67 -21.70 -14.60
N LYS A 135 -1.98 -21.76 -13.46
CA LYS A 135 -1.91 -22.94 -12.60
C LYS A 135 -3.21 -23.19 -11.83
N PHE A 136 -3.85 -22.14 -11.32
CA PHE A 136 -4.96 -22.26 -10.37
C PHE A 136 -6.33 -22.18 -11.02
N SER A 137 -6.53 -21.33 -12.04
CA SER A 137 -7.83 -21.20 -12.71
C SER A 137 -8.10 -22.31 -13.73
N GLY A 138 -7.07 -23.03 -14.18
CA GLY A 138 -7.19 -23.96 -15.28
C GLY A 138 -7.52 -23.30 -16.63
N ALA A 139 -7.72 -21.99 -16.66
CA ALA A 139 -8.00 -21.23 -17.88
C ALA A 139 -6.80 -21.20 -18.82
N ASP A 140 -7.05 -21.33 -20.12
CA ASP A 140 -6.00 -21.20 -21.12
C ASP A 140 -5.68 -19.71 -21.37
N VAL A 141 -4.89 -19.13 -20.47
CA VAL A 141 -4.46 -17.72 -20.56
C VAL A 141 -3.75 -17.39 -21.87
N ARG A 142 -3.33 -18.39 -22.68
CA ARG A 142 -2.79 -18.17 -24.03
C ARG A 142 -3.85 -17.72 -25.03
N LYS A 143 -5.12 -17.85 -24.69
CA LYS A 143 -6.26 -17.42 -25.50
C LYS A 143 -6.93 -16.16 -24.95
N MET A 144 -6.30 -15.50 -24.00
CA MET A 144 -6.85 -14.33 -23.31
C MET A 144 -5.84 -13.19 -23.30
N ASP A 145 -6.34 -11.98 -23.50
CA ASP A 145 -5.62 -10.76 -23.23
C ASP A 145 -6.00 -10.26 -21.83
N ILE A 146 -5.01 -10.16 -20.97
CA ILE A 146 -5.16 -9.72 -19.59
C ILE A 146 -4.57 -8.33 -19.45
N HIS A 147 -5.39 -7.35 -19.12
CA HIS A 147 -4.99 -5.98 -18.87
C HIS A 147 -5.07 -5.69 -17.39
N VAL A 148 -3.99 -5.18 -16.82
CA VAL A 148 -3.92 -4.76 -15.41
C VAL A 148 -3.53 -3.29 -15.37
N GLN A 149 -4.31 -2.48 -14.67
CA GLN A 149 -4.06 -1.06 -14.51
C GLN A 149 -3.93 -0.69 -13.03
N PHE A 150 -2.87 0.03 -12.71
CA PHE A 150 -2.73 0.70 -11.42
C PHE A 150 -3.33 2.10 -11.54
N VAL A 151 -4.49 2.30 -10.93
CA VAL A 151 -5.31 3.50 -11.12
C VAL A 151 -4.72 4.68 -10.36
N GLY A 152 -4.45 5.78 -11.07
CA GLY A 152 -4.01 7.05 -10.49
C GLY A 152 -2.61 7.07 -9.88
N THR A 153 -1.76 6.08 -10.18
CA THR A 153 -0.40 5.99 -9.62
C THR A 153 0.68 6.26 -10.64
N TYR A 154 1.78 6.83 -10.14
CA TYR A 154 3.01 7.02 -10.89
C TYR A 154 4.16 6.37 -10.12
N ASN A 155 5.04 5.64 -10.81
CA ASN A 155 6.25 5.05 -10.27
C ASN A 155 6.04 4.01 -9.15
N VAL A 156 5.12 3.07 -9.35
CA VAL A 156 4.99 1.91 -8.47
C VAL A 156 6.17 0.99 -8.66
N ASP A 157 6.85 0.67 -7.57
CA ASP A 157 7.94 -0.30 -7.56
C ASP A 157 7.71 -1.32 -6.42
N GLY A 158 8.20 -2.53 -6.63
CA GLY A 158 8.06 -3.62 -5.68
C GLY A 158 6.95 -4.61 -6.03
N ASP A 159 7.02 -5.76 -5.39
CA ASP A 159 6.17 -6.92 -5.61
C ASP A 159 4.99 -7.02 -4.62
N SER A 160 4.90 -6.09 -3.67
CA SER A 160 3.91 -6.13 -2.58
C SER A 160 2.44 -5.97 -3.03
N ALA A 161 2.20 -5.68 -4.31
CA ALA A 161 0.88 -5.62 -4.92
C ALA A 161 0.48 -6.92 -5.65
N SER A 162 1.34 -7.96 -5.65
CA SER A 162 1.10 -9.18 -6.42
C SER A 162 -0.16 -9.93 -6.00
N VAL A 163 -0.47 -9.98 -4.69
CA VAL A 163 -1.73 -10.56 -4.19
C VAL A 163 -2.93 -9.79 -4.75
N THR A 164 -2.86 -8.46 -4.72
CA THR A 164 -3.93 -7.58 -5.22
C THR A 164 -4.15 -7.76 -6.73
N MET A 165 -3.06 -7.80 -7.50
CA MET A 165 -3.13 -8.06 -8.94
C MET A 165 -3.75 -9.42 -9.26
N ALA A 166 -3.29 -10.47 -8.57
CA ALA A 166 -3.84 -11.81 -8.75
C ALA A 166 -5.34 -11.86 -8.45
N THR A 167 -5.76 -11.21 -7.36
CA THR A 167 -7.17 -11.14 -6.99
C THR A 167 -8.00 -10.37 -8.01
N ALA A 168 -7.51 -9.24 -8.53
CA ALA A 168 -8.20 -8.46 -9.55
C ALA A 168 -8.36 -9.26 -10.85
N VAL A 169 -7.31 -9.96 -11.30
CA VAL A 169 -7.38 -10.78 -12.52
C VAL A 169 -8.31 -11.99 -12.35
N ILE A 170 -8.25 -12.67 -11.21
CA ILE A 170 -9.15 -13.79 -10.93
C ILE A 170 -10.60 -13.30 -10.86
N SER A 171 -10.85 -12.17 -10.21
CA SER A 171 -12.17 -11.54 -10.16
C SER A 171 -12.71 -11.25 -11.56
N ALA A 172 -11.90 -10.66 -12.46
CA ALA A 172 -12.28 -10.38 -13.83
C ALA A 172 -12.48 -11.66 -14.67
N LEU A 173 -11.64 -12.67 -14.46
CA LEU A 173 -11.68 -13.93 -15.20
C LEU A 173 -12.93 -14.78 -14.85
N GLU A 174 -13.28 -14.82 -13.56
CA GLU A 174 -14.37 -15.65 -13.04
C GLU A 174 -15.67 -14.86 -12.82
N ASP A 175 -15.70 -13.57 -13.18
CA ASP A 175 -16.82 -12.64 -12.95
C ASP A 175 -17.28 -12.61 -11.48
N ILE A 176 -16.33 -12.65 -10.54
CA ILE A 176 -16.60 -12.65 -9.11
C ILE A 176 -16.40 -11.25 -8.54
N PRO A 177 -17.46 -10.60 -8.01
CA PRO A 177 -17.35 -9.26 -7.46
C PRO A 177 -16.53 -9.23 -6.16
N VAL A 178 -15.66 -8.23 -6.02
CA VAL A 178 -14.83 -7.99 -4.84
C VAL A 178 -15.35 -6.80 -4.04
N ARG A 179 -15.42 -6.95 -2.73
CA ARG A 179 -15.82 -5.87 -1.81
C ARG A 179 -14.81 -4.73 -1.84
N GLN A 180 -15.34 -3.51 -1.99
CA GLN A 180 -14.51 -2.30 -2.08
C GLN A 180 -14.13 -1.69 -0.72
N ASP A 181 -14.78 -2.08 0.37
CA ASP A 181 -14.39 -1.72 1.75
C ASP A 181 -13.26 -2.61 2.31
N VAL A 182 -12.65 -3.44 1.45
CA VAL A 182 -11.49 -4.29 1.74
C VAL A 182 -10.30 -3.83 0.93
N ALA A 183 -9.14 -3.71 1.58
CA ALA A 183 -7.85 -3.54 0.90
C ALA A 183 -6.92 -4.69 1.23
N MET A 184 -5.96 -4.94 0.35
CA MET A 184 -5.00 -6.03 0.57
C MET A 184 -3.58 -5.65 0.12
N THR A 185 -2.60 -6.33 0.70
CA THR A 185 -1.20 -6.24 0.29
C THR A 185 -0.49 -7.57 0.56
N GLY A 186 0.44 -7.92 -0.28
CA GLY A 186 1.23 -9.13 -0.15
C GLY A 186 2.04 -9.38 -1.40
N SER A 187 3.24 -9.96 -1.25
CA SER A 187 4.02 -10.47 -2.36
C SER A 187 3.66 -11.93 -2.62
N LEU A 188 3.68 -12.36 -3.88
CA LEU A 188 3.45 -13.76 -4.28
C LEU A 188 4.72 -14.36 -4.84
N SER A 189 5.12 -15.51 -4.28
CA SER A 189 6.14 -16.36 -4.89
C SER A 189 5.62 -17.00 -6.17
N VAL A 190 6.51 -17.50 -7.02
CA VAL A 190 6.14 -18.27 -8.23
C VAL A 190 5.37 -19.58 -7.90
N ARG A 191 5.36 -20.00 -6.65
CA ARG A 191 4.62 -21.17 -6.18
C ARG A 191 3.22 -20.83 -5.68
N GLY A 192 2.94 -19.54 -5.40
CA GLY A 192 1.70 -19.03 -4.83
C GLY A 192 1.75 -18.80 -3.32
N ASP A 193 2.93 -18.89 -2.70
CA ASP A 193 3.06 -18.57 -1.28
C ASP A 193 2.99 -17.06 -1.08
N VAL A 194 2.27 -16.63 -0.05
CA VAL A 194 2.20 -15.21 0.33
C VAL A 194 3.41 -14.85 1.19
N LEU A 195 4.23 -13.93 0.69
CA LEU A 195 5.46 -13.49 1.32
C LEU A 195 5.26 -12.16 2.08
N PRO A 196 6.08 -11.89 3.11
CA PRO A 196 6.03 -10.64 3.87
C PRO A 196 6.39 -9.43 3.00
N ILE A 197 5.85 -8.27 3.41
CA ILE A 197 6.06 -6.99 2.71
C ILE A 197 6.58 -5.92 3.67
N GLY A 198 7.16 -4.86 3.11
CA GLY A 198 7.57 -3.70 3.89
C GLY A 198 6.45 -2.70 4.15
N GLY A 199 6.58 -1.94 5.25
CA GLY A 199 5.75 -0.79 5.56
C GLY A 199 4.29 -1.11 5.90
N VAL A 200 4.01 -2.30 6.46
CA VAL A 200 2.65 -2.76 6.75
C VAL A 200 1.87 -1.78 7.63
N THR A 201 2.50 -1.18 8.65
CA THR A 201 1.87 -0.19 9.52
C THR A 201 1.37 1.03 8.72
N TYR A 202 2.21 1.60 7.85
CA TYR A 202 1.84 2.75 7.01
C TYR A 202 0.71 2.43 6.03
N LYS A 203 0.72 1.22 5.49
CA LYS A 203 -0.33 0.72 4.59
C LYS A 203 -1.68 0.62 5.31
N ILE A 204 -1.71 0.09 6.53
CA ILE A 204 -2.92 -0.02 7.33
C ILE A 204 -3.44 1.37 7.74
N GLU A 205 -2.54 2.27 8.18
CA GLU A 205 -2.91 3.65 8.51
C GLU A 205 -3.52 4.39 7.30
N ALA A 206 -2.99 4.18 6.10
CA ALA A 206 -3.53 4.76 4.88
C ALA A 206 -4.92 4.19 4.52
N ALA A 207 -5.10 2.89 4.66
CA ALA A 207 -6.39 2.23 4.45
C ALA A 207 -7.46 2.78 5.40
N ALA A 208 -7.14 2.90 6.70
CA ALA A 208 -8.04 3.47 7.69
C ALA A 208 -8.43 4.93 7.37
N LYS A 209 -7.46 5.77 6.96
CA LYS A 209 -7.70 7.15 6.54
C LYS A 209 -8.58 7.26 5.29
N ALA A 210 -8.52 6.29 4.41
CA ALA A 210 -9.34 6.22 3.20
C ALA A 210 -10.75 5.69 3.45
N GLY A 211 -11.07 5.20 4.66
CA GLY A 211 -12.38 4.62 4.99
C GLY A 211 -12.52 3.13 4.72
N ILE A 212 -11.42 2.45 4.42
CA ILE A 212 -11.37 0.98 4.29
C ILE A 212 -11.64 0.34 5.65
N LYS A 213 -12.52 -0.66 5.69
CA LYS A 213 -12.95 -1.33 6.94
C LYS A 213 -12.13 -2.56 7.27
N THR A 214 -11.59 -3.23 6.25
CA THR A 214 -10.85 -4.49 6.41
C THR A 214 -9.55 -4.45 5.62
N VAL A 215 -8.45 -4.84 6.25
CA VAL A 215 -7.15 -4.95 5.58
C VAL A 215 -6.63 -6.37 5.67
N ILE A 216 -6.33 -6.97 4.53
CA ILE A 216 -5.72 -8.30 4.41
C ILE A 216 -4.21 -8.13 4.24
N ILE A 217 -3.44 -8.73 5.15
CA ILE A 217 -1.97 -8.68 5.16
C ILE A 217 -1.36 -10.08 5.26
N PRO A 218 -0.10 -10.28 4.86
CA PRO A 218 0.60 -11.54 5.09
C PRO A 218 0.65 -11.87 6.59
N GLN A 219 0.40 -13.12 6.94
CA GLN A 219 0.47 -13.58 8.33
C GLN A 219 1.84 -13.30 8.98
N SER A 220 2.91 -13.41 8.21
CA SER A 220 4.26 -13.12 8.65
C SER A 220 4.49 -11.66 9.08
N ASN A 221 3.65 -10.72 8.61
CA ASN A 221 3.71 -9.32 9.01
C ASN A 221 2.87 -8.95 10.25
N LEU A 222 2.13 -9.89 10.85
CA LEU A 222 1.29 -9.58 12.03
C LEU A 222 2.10 -8.95 13.18
N ASN A 223 3.33 -9.37 13.36
CA ASN A 223 4.21 -8.84 14.40
C ASN A 223 4.77 -7.44 14.08
N ASP A 224 4.68 -6.98 12.83
CA ASP A 224 5.17 -5.68 12.38
C ASP A 224 4.09 -4.60 12.40
N VAL A 225 2.85 -4.97 12.73
CA VAL A 225 1.73 -4.03 12.86
C VAL A 225 1.87 -3.24 14.15
N LEU A 226 2.17 -1.96 14.03
CA LEU A 226 2.41 -1.01 15.14
C LEU A 226 1.48 0.20 14.97
N ILE A 227 0.18 -0.03 15.14
CA ILE A 227 -0.85 0.99 14.95
C ILE A 227 -0.91 1.89 16.20
N GLU A 228 -1.10 3.19 16.00
CA GLU A 228 -1.38 4.13 17.07
C GLU A 228 -2.86 4.04 17.49
N ASP A 229 -3.15 4.30 18.77
CA ASP A 229 -4.49 4.18 19.38
C ASP A 229 -5.57 5.14 18.77
N GLN A 230 -5.25 5.87 17.71
CA GLN A 230 -6.16 6.82 17.05
C GLN A 230 -6.79 6.28 15.75
N TYR A 231 -6.58 5.00 15.44
CA TYR A 231 -7.15 4.34 14.25
C TYR A 231 -8.04 3.16 14.62
#